data_01a5b517756297ef9d9087298f11c3d0
#
_entry.id   01a5b517756297ef9d9087298f11c3d0
#
_cell.length_a   1.000
_cell.length_b   1.000
_cell.length_c   1.000
_cell.angle_alpha   90.00
_cell.angle_beta   90.00
_cell.angle_gamma   90.00
#
_symmetry.space_group_name_H-M   'P 1'
#
loop_
_entity.id
_entity.type
_entity.pdbx_description
1 polymer ?
#
loop_
_entity_poly.entity_id
_entity_poly.type
_entity_poly.pdbx_seq_one_letter_code
_entity_poly.pdbx_strand_id
1 'polypeptide(L)'
;KWKNLVGKSFDDIVSKYDLFDWLEGREDEIGAFIHMGACSDTTETDADYLLENNYHYTVDLAEYAIENDIRFIYASSAATYGDGEKGFSDDHEGLLGLEPLNMYGYSKHLFDLWAQKQGVLDKVVGLKYFNVFGPNEGHKGRMASVIPSFVKKGLKDGKICLFKSSEPEKYSDGGQKRDFVYVKDVARITCSFLNNTECGIFNVGSGIAHTWNSLAHSIVSAVDFDVKIEYIDMPKDLIGKYQNYTRADIEKLQGVDDNTMTPLKDAVEDYIKNYL
;
A
#
# COMPACT_ATOMS: atom_id res chain seq x y z
N LYS A 1 14.21 -4.29 9.76
CA LYS A 1 13.51 -5.40 9.05
C LYS A 1 13.55 -6.69 9.87
N TRP A 2 14.74 -7.25 10.15
CA TRP A 2 14.89 -8.56 10.80
C TRP A 2 14.11 -8.70 12.13
N LYS A 3 13.93 -7.61 12.88
CA LYS A 3 13.12 -7.60 14.12
C LYS A 3 11.68 -8.06 13.91
N ASN A 4 11.14 -7.85 12.70
CA ASN A 4 9.78 -8.28 12.37
C ASN A 4 9.66 -9.81 12.21
N LEU A 5 10.80 -10.52 12.11
CA LEU A 5 10.87 -11.98 12.03
C LEU A 5 11.03 -12.66 13.40
N VAL A 6 11.35 -11.88 14.45
CA VAL A 6 11.54 -12.44 15.80
C VAL A 6 10.25 -13.11 16.27
N GLY A 7 10.35 -14.36 16.70
CA GLY A 7 9.22 -15.17 17.16
C GLY A 7 8.32 -15.70 16.05
N LYS A 8 8.73 -15.58 14.79
CA LYS A 8 8.03 -16.19 13.65
C LYS A 8 8.71 -17.51 13.29
N SER A 9 7.90 -18.47 12.83
CA SER A 9 8.38 -19.74 12.28
C SER A 9 8.39 -19.65 10.76
N PHE A 10 9.45 -20.10 10.15
CA PHE A 10 9.63 -20.27 8.70
C PHE A 10 10.71 -21.32 8.46
N ASP A 11 10.70 -21.95 7.31
CA ASP A 11 11.64 -23.02 6.98
C ASP A 11 12.98 -22.46 6.54
N ASP A 12 12.98 -21.42 5.67
CA ASP A 12 14.20 -20.82 5.14
C ASP A 12 14.04 -19.33 4.81
N ILE A 13 15.17 -18.65 4.58
CA ILE A 13 15.25 -17.29 4.05
C ILE A 13 16.23 -17.30 2.88
N VAL A 14 15.68 -17.24 1.69
CA VAL A 14 16.41 -17.27 0.43
C VAL A 14 16.61 -15.85 -0.11
N SER A 15 17.82 -15.56 -0.61
CA SER A 15 18.08 -14.31 -1.32
C SER A 15 17.25 -14.24 -2.60
N LYS A 16 16.72 -13.05 -2.94
CA LYS A 16 16.00 -12.90 -4.21
C LYS A 16 16.85 -13.23 -5.45
N TYR A 17 18.17 -13.13 -5.35
CA TYR A 17 19.09 -13.42 -6.46
C TYR A 17 19.32 -14.92 -6.63
N ASP A 18 19.06 -15.70 -5.60
CA ASP A 18 19.25 -17.16 -5.59
C ASP A 18 17.89 -17.88 -5.63
N LEU A 19 16.78 -17.15 -5.72
CA LEU A 19 15.44 -17.72 -5.59
C LEU A 19 15.13 -18.73 -6.70
N PHE A 20 15.41 -18.41 -7.94
CA PHE A 20 15.09 -19.31 -9.06
C PHE A 20 15.93 -20.58 -9.03
N ASP A 21 17.22 -20.50 -8.68
CA ASP A 21 18.07 -21.68 -8.45
C ASP A 21 17.55 -22.54 -7.29
N TRP A 22 17.05 -21.89 -6.24
CA TRP A 22 16.48 -22.60 -5.08
C TRP A 22 15.14 -23.27 -5.41
N LEU A 23 14.37 -22.70 -6.32
CA LEU A 23 13.07 -23.24 -6.76
C LEU A 23 13.21 -24.45 -7.69
N GLU A 24 14.34 -24.63 -8.38
CA GLU A 24 14.55 -25.71 -9.34
C GLU A 24 14.33 -27.08 -8.69
N GLY A 25 13.35 -27.84 -9.22
CA GLY A 25 12.95 -29.16 -8.73
C GLY A 25 12.14 -29.13 -7.41
N ARG A 26 11.61 -27.95 -7.02
CA ARG A 26 10.74 -27.79 -5.86
C ARG A 26 9.36 -27.22 -6.21
N GLU A 27 8.99 -27.23 -7.47
CA GLU A 27 7.76 -26.63 -7.98
C GLU A 27 6.53 -27.20 -7.24
N ASP A 28 6.51 -28.49 -7.00
CA ASP A 28 5.42 -29.20 -6.31
C ASP A 28 5.36 -28.88 -4.79
N GLU A 29 6.39 -28.27 -4.22
CA GLU A 29 6.43 -27.89 -2.80
C GLU A 29 5.80 -26.50 -2.57
N ILE A 30 5.61 -25.71 -3.63
CA ILE A 30 5.17 -24.33 -3.54
C ILE A 30 3.68 -24.20 -3.85
N GLY A 31 2.89 -23.86 -2.84
CA GLY A 31 1.45 -23.65 -3.03
C GLY A 31 1.09 -22.26 -3.54
N ALA A 32 1.85 -21.24 -3.18
CA ALA A 32 1.59 -19.87 -3.59
C ALA A 32 2.80 -18.95 -3.42
N PHE A 33 2.88 -17.91 -4.25
CA PHE A 33 3.71 -16.73 -4.02
C PHE A 33 2.86 -15.56 -3.54
N ILE A 34 3.25 -14.94 -2.42
CA ILE A 34 2.76 -13.63 -1.99
C ILE A 34 3.91 -12.64 -2.22
N HIS A 35 3.96 -12.07 -3.42
CA HIS A 35 5.03 -11.18 -3.85
C HIS A 35 4.82 -9.75 -3.37
N MET A 36 5.39 -9.42 -2.21
CA MET A 36 5.37 -8.09 -1.60
C MET A 36 6.70 -7.32 -1.80
N GLY A 37 7.68 -7.97 -2.41
CA GLY A 37 9.01 -7.41 -2.63
C GLY A 37 8.99 -6.31 -3.69
N ALA A 38 9.50 -5.13 -3.33
CA ALA A 38 9.67 -4.01 -4.25
C ALA A 38 10.49 -2.89 -3.61
N CYS A 39 11.04 -1.98 -4.41
CA CYS A 39 11.35 -0.64 -3.97
C CYS A 39 10.03 0.13 -3.82
N SER A 40 9.69 0.56 -2.60
CA SER A 40 8.46 1.31 -2.30
C SER A 40 8.70 2.81 -2.07
N ASP A 41 9.90 3.32 -2.38
CA ASP A 41 10.23 4.73 -2.26
C ASP A 41 9.64 5.51 -3.44
N THR A 42 8.61 6.31 -3.16
CA THR A 42 7.93 7.15 -4.16
C THR A 42 8.79 8.30 -4.66
N THR A 43 9.95 8.53 -4.05
CA THR A 43 10.91 9.57 -4.43
C THR A 43 12.16 9.00 -5.12
N GLU A 44 12.21 7.66 -5.35
CA GLU A 44 13.27 7.04 -6.13
C GLU A 44 13.27 7.56 -7.56
N THR A 45 14.44 7.90 -8.06
CA THR A 45 14.65 8.46 -9.40
C THR A 45 15.49 7.59 -10.32
N ASP A 46 16.04 6.48 -9.78
CA ASP A 46 16.73 5.48 -10.59
C ASP A 46 15.69 4.58 -11.28
N ALA A 47 15.41 4.88 -12.54
CA ALA A 47 14.42 4.18 -13.33
C ALA A 47 14.84 2.71 -13.59
N ASP A 48 16.12 2.45 -13.86
CA ASP A 48 16.63 1.12 -14.14
C ASP A 48 16.50 0.23 -12.89
N TYR A 49 16.85 0.79 -11.72
CA TYR A 49 16.65 0.11 -10.44
C TYR A 49 15.17 -0.25 -10.17
N LEU A 50 14.25 0.68 -10.45
CA LEU A 50 12.82 0.43 -10.28
C LEU A 50 12.30 -0.59 -11.29
N LEU A 51 12.73 -0.53 -12.55
CA LEU A 51 12.36 -1.51 -13.57
C LEU A 51 12.83 -2.91 -13.18
N GLU A 52 14.08 -3.05 -12.80
CA GLU A 52 14.65 -4.33 -12.42
C GLU A 52 13.93 -4.95 -11.19
N ASN A 53 13.71 -4.14 -10.13
CA ASN A 53 13.19 -4.66 -8.87
C ASN A 53 11.65 -4.76 -8.82
N ASN A 54 10.92 -3.88 -9.51
CA ASN A 54 9.48 -3.79 -9.38
C ASN A 54 8.74 -4.35 -10.58
N TYR A 55 9.37 -4.37 -11.77
CA TYR A 55 8.74 -4.83 -12.99
C TYR A 55 9.33 -6.16 -13.47
N HIS A 56 10.60 -6.20 -13.91
CA HIS A 56 11.19 -7.42 -14.48
C HIS A 56 11.16 -8.58 -13.50
N TYR A 57 11.63 -8.37 -12.27
CA TYR A 57 11.59 -9.43 -11.26
C TYR A 57 10.16 -9.93 -10.96
N THR A 58 9.16 -9.04 -11.02
CA THR A 58 7.75 -9.44 -10.84
C THR A 58 7.25 -10.24 -12.04
N VAL A 59 7.68 -9.89 -13.27
CA VAL A 59 7.36 -10.63 -14.50
C VAL A 59 7.96 -12.03 -14.42
N ASP A 60 9.26 -12.15 -14.14
CA ASP A 60 9.95 -13.44 -14.08
C ASP A 60 9.29 -14.38 -13.07
N LEU A 61 8.92 -13.84 -11.89
CA LEU A 61 8.26 -14.62 -10.85
C LEU A 61 6.82 -15.01 -11.22
N ALA A 62 6.12 -14.14 -11.92
CA ALA A 62 4.76 -14.44 -12.40
C ALA A 62 4.76 -15.48 -13.53
N GLU A 63 5.70 -15.38 -14.47
CA GLU A 63 5.87 -16.38 -15.54
C GLU A 63 6.17 -17.75 -14.94
N TYR A 64 7.15 -17.83 -14.01
CA TYR A 64 7.46 -19.06 -13.28
C TYR A 64 6.23 -19.64 -12.56
N ALA A 65 5.46 -18.79 -11.86
CA ALA A 65 4.27 -19.22 -11.13
C ALA A 65 3.19 -19.77 -12.08
N ILE A 66 2.95 -19.09 -13.21
CA ILE A 66 1.95 -19.48 -14.20
C ILE A 66 2.34 -20.78 -14.91
N GLU A 67 3.62 -20.96 -15.24
CA GLU A 67 4.13 -22.17 -15.90
C GLU A 67 4.03 -23.41 -15.00
N ASN A 68 4.12 -23.23 -13.68
CA ASN A 68 4.07 -24.30 -12.70
C ASN A 68 2.74 -24.41 -11.95
N ASP A 69 1.69 -23.74 -12.41
CA ASP A 69 0.34 -23.71 -11.80
C ASP A 69 0.35 -23.30 -10.31
N ILE A 70 1.26 -22.38 -9.94
CA ILE A 70 1.42 -21.85 -8.59
C ILE A 70 0.58 -20.57 -8.44
N ARG A 71 -0.20 -20.46 -7.37
CA ARG A 71 -0.99 -19.27 -7.06
C ARG A 71 -0.09 -18.03 -6.93
N PHE A 72 -0.34 -16.98 -7.71
CA PHE A 72 0.46 -15.74 -7.69
C PHE A 72 -0.34 -14.54 -7.22
N ILE A 73 0.03 -14.00 -6.06
CA ILE A 73 -0.56 -12.80 -5.46
C ILE A 73 0.53 -11.74 -5.38
N TYR A 74 0.32 -10.55 -5.98
CA TYR A 74 1.34 -9.50 -5.99
C TYR A 74 0.84 -8.17 -5.48
N ALA A 75 1.75 -7.38 -4.90
CA ALA A 75 1.49 -6.02 -4.47
C ALA A 75 1.54 -5.07 -5.68
N SER A 76 0.39 -4.57 -6.12
CA SER A 76 0.27 -3.35 -6.89
C SER A 76 0.10 -2.15 -5.92
N SER A 77 -0.33 -1.00 -6.39
CA SER A 77 -0.42 0.21 -5.57
C SER A 77 -1.49 1.16 -6.06
N ALA A 78 -2.17 1.87 -5.15
CA ALA A 78 -3.02 3.00 -5.49
C ALA A 78 -2.24 4.18 -6.14
N ALA A 79 -0.90 4.18 -6.05
CA ALA A 79 -0.07 5.15 -6.78
C ALA A 79 -0.21 5.04 -8.30
N THR A 80 -0.73 3.91 -8.82
CA THR A 80 -1.01 3.71 -10.25
C THR A 80 -2.14 4.61 -10.75
N TYR A 81 -3.04 5.08 -9.87
CA TYR A 81 -4.15 5.97 -10.22
C TYR A 81 -3.74 7.43 -10.44
N GLY A 82 -2.47 7.78 -10.19
CA GLY A 82 -1.98 9.13 -10.38
C GLY A 82 -2.64 10.14 -9.44
N ASP A 83 -3.16 11.24 -10.00
CA ASP A 83 -3.88 12.28 -9.24
C ASP A 83 -5.32 11.89 -8.86
N GLY A 84 -5.84 10.82 -9.46
CA GLY A 84 -7.19 10.33 -9.24
C GLY A 84 -8.26 11.01 -10.12
N GLU A 85 -7.88 11.84 -11.09
CA GLU A 85 -8.86 12.48 -11.99
C GLU A 85 -9.68 11.46 -12.81
N LYS A 86 -9.10 10.28 -13.06
CA LYS A 86 -9.77 9.15 -13.76
C LYS A 86 -10.52 8.21 -12.79
N GLY A 87 -10.64 8.59 -11.52
CA GLY A 87 -11.24 7.77 -10.47
C GLY A 87 -10.30 6.71 -9.90
N PHE A 88 -10.87 5.79 -9.11
CA PHE A 88 -10.13 4.75 -8.40
C PHE A 88 -10.79 3.38 -8.62
N SER A 89 -11.29 3.12 -9.83
CA SER A 89 -11.83 1.81 -10.20
C SER A 89 -10.71 0.81 -10.48
N ASP A 90 -10.88 -0.43 -10.04
CA ASP A 90 -9.99 -1.56 -10.34
C ASP A 90 -10.46 -2.37 -11.56
N ASP A 91 -11.36 -1.80 -12.39
CA ASP A 91 -11.76 -2.37 -13.66
C ASP A 91 -10.58 -2.43 -14.63
N HIS A 92 -10.42 -3.58 -15.26
CA HIS A 92 -9.27 -3.82 -16.14
C HIS A 92 -9.32 -2.96 -17.41
N GLU A 93 -10.50 -2.57 -17.88
CA GLU A 93 -10.66 -1.74 -19.08
C GLU A 93 -10.04 -0.34 -18.91
N GLY A 94 -10.02 0.18 -17.69
CA GLY A 94 -9.45 1.49 -17.36
C GLY A 94 -7.92 1.52 -17.23
N LEU A 95 -7.25 0.37 -17.14
CA LEU A 95 -5.82 0.30 -16.79
C LEU A 95 -4.94 1.13 -17.74
N LEU A 96 -5.10 0.97 -19.04
CA LEU A 96 -4.26 1.65 -20.05
C LEU A 96 -4.33 3.19 -19.93
N GLY A 97 -5.40 3.72 -19.39
CA GLY A 97 -5.61 5.16 -19.24
C GLY A 97 -5.00 5.77 -17.97
N LEU A 98 -4.48 5.00 -17.04
CA LEU A 98 -3.95 5.52 -15.79
C LEU A 98 -2.60 6.24 -15.99
N GLU A 99 -2.38 7.32 -15.23
CA GLU A 99 -1.21 8.20 -15.34
C GLU A 99 -0.54 8.37 -13.96
N PRO A 100 0.34 7.43 -13.54
CA PRO A 100 1.06 7.54 -12.27
C PRO A 100 1.90 8.82 -12.17
N LEU A 101 1.93 9.46 -10.99
CA LEU A 101 2.63 10.74 -10.77
C LEU A 101 4.15 10.59 -10.56
N ASN A 102 4.65 9.37 -10.36
CA ASN A 102 6.07 9.12 -10.07
C ASN A 102 6.53 7.77 -10.63
N MET A 103 7.84 7.59 -10.69
CA MET A 103 8.46 6.37 -11.24
C MET A 103 8.07 5.11 -10.49
N TYR A 104 7.92 5.17 -9.17
CA TYR A 104 7.43 4.04 -8.37
C TYR A 104 6.03 3.60 -8.82
N GLY A 105 5.08 4.53 -8.86
CA GLY A 105 3.71 4.24 -9.32
C GLY A 105 3.70 3.67 -10.72
N TYR A 106 4.54 4.22 -11.62
CA TYR A 106 4.67 3.75 -12.98
C TYR A 106 5.27 2.33 -13.06
N SER A 107 6.30 2.01 -12.24
CA SER A 107 6.88 0.67 -12.21
C SER A 107 5.88 -0.42 -11.78
N LYS A 108 4.96 -0.08 -10.87
CA LYS A 108 3.86 -0.98 -10.49
C LYS A 108 2.82 -1.10 -11.59
N HIS A 109 2.51 0.01 -12.23
CA HIS A 109 1.56 0.04 -13.33
C HIS A 109 2.04 -0.75 -14.56
N LEU A 110 3.32 -0.76 -14.85
CA LEU A 110 3.90 -1.56 -15.93
C LEU A 110 3.58 -3.04 -15.80
N PHE A 111 3.63 -3.59 -14.58
CA PHE A 111 3.26 -4.99 -14.38
C PHE A 111 1.75 -5.23 -14.56
N ASP A 112 0.90 -4.32 -14.04
CA ASP A 112 -0.54 -4.41 -14.27
C ASP A 112 -0.87 -4.43 -15.79
N LEU A 113 -0.20 -3.55 -16.56
CA LEU A 113 -0.34 -3.51 -18.04
C LEU A 113 0.24 -4.74 -18.74
N TRP A 114 1.36 -5.27 -18.24
CA TRP A 114 1.94 -6.51 -18.77
C TRP A 114 0.97 -7.67 -18.57
N ALA A 115 0.41 -7.83 -17.39
CA ALA A 115 -0.54 -8.90 -17.10
C ALA A 115 -1.80 -8.80 -17.97
N GLN A 116 -2.31 -7.58 -18.21
CA GLN A 116 -3.42 -7.35 -19.13
C GLN A 116 -3.04 -7.71 -20.59
N LYS A 117 -1.88 -7.25 -21.06
CA LYS A 117 -1.41 -7.47 -22.44
C LYS A 117 -1.14 -8.95 -22.72
N GLN A 118 -0.62 -9.69 -21.74
CA GLN A 118 -0.38 -11.12 -21.84
C GLN A 118 -1.66 -11.96 -21.69
N GLY A 119 -2.77 -11.34 -21.29
CA GLY A 119 -4.03 -12.05 -21.07
C GLY A 119 -3.98 -12.99 -19.87
N VAL A 120 -3.18 -12.66 -18.83
CA VAL A 120 -2.99 -13.52 -17.64
C VAL A 120 -3.65 -12.96 -16.37
N LEU A 121 -4.50 -11.95 -16.50
CA LEU A 121 -5.24 -11.39 -15.36
C LEU A 121 -6.19 -12.40 -14.70
N ASP A 122 -6.60 -13.45 -15.41
CA ASP A 122 -7.38 -14.57 -14.90
C ASP A 122 -6.53 -15.65 -14.18
N LYS A 123 -5.21 -15.46 -14.10
CA LYS A 123 -4.25 -16.37 -13.45
C LYS A 123 -3.52 -15.75 -12.25
N VAL A 124 -3.58 -14.44 -12.12
CA VAL A 124 -2.86 -13.69 -11.08
C VAL A 124 -3.79 -12.84 -10.23
N VAL A 125 -3.36 -12.47 -9.03
CA VAL A 125 -4.08 -11.56 -8.14
C VAL A 125 -3.22 -10.33 -7.87
N GLY A 126 -3.62 -9.19 -8.40
CA GLY A 126 -3.00 -7.89 -8.14
C GLY A 126 -3.74 -7.13 -7.06
N LEU A 127 -3.05 -6.73 -6.01
CA LEU A 127 -3.64 -5.99 -4.90
C LEU A 127 -3.13 -4.54 -4.89
N LYS A 128 -3.98 -3.60 -5.31
CA LYS A 128 -3.70 -2.16 -5.28
C LYS A 128 -3.90 -1.62 -3.86
N TYR A 129 -2.84 -1.63 -3.06
CA TYR A 129 -2.89 -1.13 -1.70
C TYR A 129 -2.99 0.39 -1.66
N PHE A 130 -3.95 0.89 -0.86
CA PHE A 130 -4.12 2.31 -0.57
C PHE A 130 -3.17 2.75 0.57
N ASN A 131 -3.54 3.71 1.40
CA ASN A 131 -2.64 4.25 2.42
C ASN A 131 -2.54 3.32 3.64
N VAL A 132 -1.75 2.27 3.52
CA VAL A 132 -1.54 1.27 4.58
C VAL A 132 -0.76 1.87 5.74
N PHE A 133 -1.22 1.67 6.96
CA PHE A 133 -0.53 2.02 8.20
C PHE A 133 -0.64 0.92 9.26
N GLY A 134 0.29 0.90 10.21
CA GLY A 134 0.21 -0.01 11.34
C GLY A 134 1.56 -0.55 11.81
N PRO A 135 1.56 -1.56 12.69
CA PRO A 135 2.77 -2.11 13.27
C PRO A 135 3.78 -2.60 12.24
N ASN A 136 5.04 -2.69 12.69
CA ASN A 136 6.18 -3.20 11.93
C ASN A 136 6.70 -2.30 10.80
N GLU A 137 6.27 -1.04 10.69
CA GLU A 137 6.73 -0.12 9.66
C GLU A 137 7.96 0.72 10.02
N GLY A 138 8.47 0.66 11.25
CA GLY A 138 9.56 1.50 11.74
C GLY A 138 10.86 1.42 10.92
N HIS A 139 11.07 0.35 10.17
CA HIS A 139 12.24 0.20 9.28
C HIS A 139 12.12 0.96 7.96
N LYS A 140 10.95 1.47 7.63
CA LYS A 140 10.67 2.18 6.36
C LYS A 140 11.18 3.64 6.37
N GLY A 141 11.60 4.16 7.53
CA GLY A 141 12.06 5.54 7.64
C GLY A 141 10.99 6.54 7.19
N ARG A 142 11.32 7.39 6.20
CA ARG A 142 10.40 8.39 5.67
C ARG A 142 9.20 7.82 4.89
N MET A 143 9.27 6.54 4.48
CA MET A 143 8.18 5.85 3.80
C MET A 143 7.23 5.14 4.78
N ALA A 144 7.47 5.21 6.08
CA ALA A 144 6.49 4.82 7.09
C ALA A 144 5.27 5.77 7.05
N SER A 145 4.13 5.31 7.59
CA SER A 145 2.99 6.19 7.78
C SER A 145 3.36 7.39 8.67
N VAL A 146 2.55 8.42 8.64
CA VAL A 146 2.80 9.61 9.47
C VAL A 146 2.58 9.38 10.96
N ILE A 147 1.85 8.31 11.34
CA ILE A 147 1.42 8.08 12.73
C ILE A 147 2.60 8.02 13.71
N PRO A 148 3.65 7.19 13.49
CA PRO A 148 4.80 7.17 14.41
C PRO A 148 5.50 8.53 14.52
N SER A 149 5.58 9.27 13.41
CA SER A 149 6.18 10.59 13.38
C SER A 149 5.34 11.61 14.15
N PHE A 150 4.02 11.57 14.02
CA PHE A 150 3.09 12.45 14.73
C PHE A 150 3.09 12.17 16.22
N VAL A 151 3.06 10.91 16.65
CA VAL A 151 3.17 10.52 18.05
C VAL A 151 4.49 11.01 18.65
N LYS A 152 5.62 10.76 17.96
CA LYS A 152 6.94 11.21 18.45
C LYS A 152 7.07 12.73 18.54
N LYS A 153 6.55 13.47 17.55
CA LYS A 153 6.54 14.94 17.58
C LYS A 153 5.58 15.47 18.63
N GLY A 154 4.40 14.88 18.75
CA GLY A 154 3.44 15.21 19.79
C GLY A 154 4.03 15.09 21.19
N LEU A 155 4.70 13.97 21.46
CA LEU A 155 5.39 13.75 22.74
C LEU A 155 6.54 14.75 22.99
N LYS A 156 7.31 15.07 21.96
CA LYS A 156 8.49 15.96 22.08
C LYS A 156 8.11 17.43 22.12
N ASP A 157 7.24 17.86 21.21
CA ASP A 157 7.01 19.26 20.89
C ASP A 157 5.58 19.72 21.28
N GLY A 158 4.75 18.82 21.83
CA GLY A 158 3.37 19.09 22.22
C GLY A 158 2.42 19.37 21.04
N LYS A 159 2.83 19.01 19.80
CA LYS A 159 2.03 19.34 18.62
C LYS A 159 2.17 18.36 17.46
N ILE A 160 1.09 18.26 16.69
CA ILE A 160 1.01 17.60 15.38
C ILE A 160 0.80 18.68 14.33
N CYS A 161 1.65 18.69 13.29
CA CYS A 161 1.55 19.67 12.21
C CYS A 161 0.90 19.04 10.98
N LEU A 162 -0.20 19.63 10.52
CA LEU A 162 -0.88 19.30 9.27
C LEU A 162 -0.62 20.39 8.24
N PHE A 163 -0.68 20.03 6.95
CA PHE A 163 -0.58 21.03 5.90
C PHE A 163 -1.87 21.82 5.75
N LYS A 164 -1.73 23.14 5.57
CA LYS A 164 -2.80 23.97 5.02
C LYS A 164 -3.17 23.49 3.62
N SER A 165 -4.38 23.77 3.22
CA SER A 165 -4.83 23.43 1.88
C SER A 165 -4.12 24.28 0.82
N SER A 166 -3.65 23.62 -0.25
CA SER A 166 -3.22 24.31 -1.47
C SER A 166 -4.39 24.65 -2.40
N GLU A 167 -5.59 24.10 -2.09
CA GLU A 167 -6.84 24.33 -2.82
C GLU A 167 -7.96 24.71 -1.84
N PRO A 168 -7.91 25.92 -1.24
CA PRO A 168 -8.82 26.30 -0.14
C PRO A 168 -10.31 26.35 -0.56
N GLU A 169 -10.57 26.48 -1.85
CA GLU A 169 -11.95 26.42 -2.40
C GLU A 169 -12.55 25.00 -2.34
N LYS A 170 -11.71 23.96 -2.29
CA LYS A 170 -12.16 22.57 -2.27
C LYS A 170 -11.94 21.89 -0.91
N TYR A 171 -10.88 22.25 -0.21
CA TYR A 171 -10.48 21.61 1.04
C TYR A 171 -10.11 22.67 2.08
N SER A 172 -10.60 22.49 3.30
CA SER A 172 -10.09 23.23 4.47
C SER A 172 -8.65 22.77 4.83
N ASP A 173 -7.98 23.50 5.71
CA ASP A 173 -6.69 23.11 6.26
C ASP A 173 -6.77 21.71 6.92
N GLY A 174 -5.88 20.81 6.55
CA GLY A 174 -5.93 19.39 6.96
C GLY A 174 -7.15 18.63 6.43
N GLY A 175 -7.92 19.22 5.51
CA GLY A 175 -9.14 18.66 4.93
C GLY A 175 -8.90 17.76 3.71
N GLN A 176 -7.67 17.68 3.18
CA GLN A 176 -7.31 16.72 2.15
C GLN A 176 -7.57 15.29 2.67
N LYS A 177 -7.96 14.38 1.78
CA LYS A 177 -8.47 13.06 2.17
C LYS A 177 -7.61 11.91 1.68
N ARG A 178 -7.54 10.86 2.49
CA ARG A 178 -6.90 9.59 2.13
C ARG A 178 -7.77 8.42 2.56
N ASP A 179 -7.72 7.38 1.79
CA ASP A 179 -8.19 6.06 2.20
C ASP A 179 -7.09 5.41 3.04
N PHE A 180 -7.20 5.54 4.35
CA PHE A 180 -6.30 4.90 5.29
C PHE A 180 -6.80 3.48 5.60
N VAL A 181 -5.94 2.49 5.41
CA VAL A 181 -6.26 1.09 5.66
C VAL A 181 -5.29 0.47 6.66
N TYR A 182 -5.83 -0.29 7.61
CA TYR A 182 -5.03 -0.90 8.67
C TYR A 182 -4.28 -2.13 8.17
N VAL A 183 -2.98 -2.25 8.51
CA VAL A 183 -2.14 -3.33 8.02
C VAL A 183 -2.64 -4.74 8.40
N LYS A 184 -3.35 -4.88 9.53
CA LYS A 184 -3.93 -6.16 9.93
C LYS A 184 -5.07 -6.59 8.99
N ASP A 185 -5.90 -5.63 8.54
CA ASP A 185 -6.93 -5.89 7.54
C ASP A 185 -6.29 -6.22 6.19
N VAL A 186 -5.27 -5.46 5.79
CA VAL A 186 -4.50 -5.74 4.57
C VAL A 186 -3.92 -7.15 4.58
N ALA A 187 -3.32 -7.59 5.69
CA ALA A 187 -2.77 -8.94 5.81
C ALA A 187 -3.87 -10.01 5.73
N ARG A 188 -5.00 -9.81 6.41
CA ARG A 188 -6.16 -10.71 6.36
C ARG A 188 -6.68 -10.85 4.93
N ILE A 189 -6.91 -9.72 4.24
CA ILE A 189 -7.39 -9.70 2.85
C ILE A 189 -6.38 -10.37 1.92
N THR A 190 -5.09 -10.07 2.06
CA THR A 190 -4.07 -10.71 1.23
C THR A 190 -4.07 -12.23 1.39
N CYS A 191 -4.19 -12.71 2.64
CA CYS A 191 -4.23 -14.14 2.94
C CYS A 191 -5.55 -14.80 2.50
N SER A 192 -6.68 -14.08 2.42
CA SER A 192 -7.95 -14.67 1.96
C SER A 192 -7.86 -15.16 0.50
N PHE A 193 -7.04 -14.50 -0.32
CA PHE A 193 -6.78 -14.93 -1.69
C PHE A 193 -6.00 -16.24 -1.83
N LEU A 194 -5.43 -16.78 -0.76
CA LEU A 194 -4.85 -18.12 -0.76
C LEU A 194 -5.91 -19.23 -0.76
N ASN A 195 -7.14 -18.92 -0.33
CA ASN A 195 -8.20 -19.88 -0.11
C ASN A 195 -9.39 -19.75 -1.07
N ASN A 196 -9.24 -18.96 -2.13
CA ASN A 196 -10.26 -18.79 -3.17
C ASN A 196 -9.62 -18.88 -4.57
N THR A 197 -10.46 -18.84 -5.61
CA THR A 197 -10.03 -18.91 -7.02
C THR A 197 -10.13 -17.58 -7.75
N GLU A 198 -10.44 -16.50 -7.02
CA GLU A 198 -10.59 -15.18 -7.61
C GLU A 198 -9.26 -14.65 -8.16
N CYS A 199 -9.31 -14.09 -9.35
CA CYS A 199 -8.17 -13.54 -10.08
C CYS A 199 -8.48 -12.14 -10.60
N GLY A 200 -7.43 -11.42 -11.00
CA GLY A 200 -7.52 -10.06 -11.49
C GLY A 200 -6.93 -9.04 -10.52
N ILE A 201 -7.25 -7.77 -10.75
CA ILE A 201 -6.75 -6.66 -9.93
C ILE A 201 -7.86 -6.21 -8.98
N PHE A 202 -7.52 -6.01 -7.72
CA PHE A 202 -8.44 -5.60 -6.65
C PHE A 202 -7.87 -4.41 -5.88
N ASN A 203 -8.72 -3.44 -5.59
CA ASN A 203 -8.38 -2.38 -4.65
C ASN A 203 -8.41 -2.90 -3.21
N VAL A 204 -7.37 -2.58 -2.45
CA VAL A 204 -7.29 -2.88 -1.01
C VAL A 204 -7.18 -1.58 -0.23
N GLY A 205 -8.31 -1.06 0.16
CA GLY A 205 -8.53 0.15 0.95
C GLY A 205 -9.71 -0.02 1.87
N SER A 206 -10.00 0.98 2.69
CA SER A 206 -11.17 0.97 3.57
C SER A 206 -12.49 1.34 2.84
N GLY A 207 -12.39 1.90 1.63
CA GLY A 207 -13.51 2.47 0.90
C GLY A 207 -14.00 3.81 1.48
N ILE A 208 -13.30 4.34 2.49
CA ILE A 208 -13.67 5.58 3.18
C ILE A 208 -12.54 6.60 3.08
N ALA A 209 -12.84 7.77 2.52
CA ALA A 209 -11.89 8.86 2.44
C ALA A 209 -11.89 9.70 3.73
N HIS A 210 -10.94 9.47 4.62
CA HIS A 210 -10.76 10.23 5.85
C HIS A 210 -9.86 11.45 5.64
N THR A 211 -10.16 12.56 6.36
CA THR A 211 -9.31 13.75 6.34
C THR A 211 -8.04 13.56 7.19
N TRP A 212 -7.00 14.33 6.92
CA TRP A 212 -5.84 14.40 7.81
C TRP A 212 -6.23 14.88 9.20
N ASN A 213 -7.26 15.76 9.31
CA ASN A 213 -7.84 16.16 10.59
C ASN A 213 -8.42 14.95 11.33
N SER A 214 -9.17 14.07 10.66
CA SER A 214 -9.72 12.86 11.29
C SER A 214 -8.63 11.94 11.82
N LEU A 215 -7.55 11.75 11.05
CA LEU A 215 -6.38 10.98 11.49
C LEU A 215 -5.71 11.62 12.71
N ALA A 216 -5.44 12.92 12.67
CA ALA A 216 -4.82 13.65 13.77
C ALA A 216 -5.67 13.62 15.04
N HIS A 217 -6.99 13.79 14.94
CA HIS A 217 -7.89 13.66 16.09
C HIS A 217 -7.93 12.24 16.66
N SER A 218 -7.83 11.21 15.82
CA SER A 218 -7.72 9.82 16.29
C SER A 218 -6.42 9.61 17.08
N ILE A 219 -5.31 10.20 16.62
CA ILE A 219 -4.03 10.16 17.35
C ILE A 219 -4.13 10.90 18.69
N VAL A 220 -4.67 12.13 18.68
CA VAL A 220 -4.87 12.94 19.91
C VAL A 220 -5.71 12.17 20.94
N SER A 221 -6.72 11.43 20.49
CA SER A 221 -7.58 10.65 21.38
C SER A 221 -6.91 9.37 21.91
N ALA A 222 -5.87 8.89 21.28
CA ALA A 222 -5.20 7.62 21.62
C ALA A 222 -3.95 7.79 22.50
N VAL A 223 -3.38 8.99 22.56
CA VAL A 223 -2.18 9.28 23.37
C VAL A 223 -2.56 9.78 24.77
N ASP A 224 -1.67 9.55 25.75
CA ASP A 224 -1.88 9.91 27.17
C ASP A 224 -1.20 11.26 27.56
N PHE A 225 -0.89 12.09 26.57
CA PHE A 225 -0.27 13.40 26.78
C PHE A 225 -0.97 14.49 25.95
N ASP A 226 -0.87 15.73 26.43
CA ASP A 226 -1.46 16.87 25.73
C ASP A 226 -0.74 17.15 24.41
N VAL A 227 -1.52 17.20 23.31
CA VAL A 227 -1.01 17.52 21.99
C VAL A 227 -2.00 18.38 21.23
N LYS A 228 -1.49 19.43 20.56
CA LYS A 228 -2.29 20.36 19.75
C LYS A 228 -2.08 20.08 18.26
N ILE A 229 -3.12 20.32 17.48
CA ILE A 229 -3.03 20.30 16.02
C ILE A 229 -2.72 21.72 15.55
N GLU A 230 -1.63 21.88 14.79
CA GLU A 230 -1.23 23.13 14.14
C GLU A 230 -1.22 22.96 12.62
N TYR A 231 -1.53 24.03 11.90
CA TYR A 231 -1.51 24.03 10.45
C TYR A 231 -0.32 24.82 9.94
N ILE A 232 0.48 24.19 9.07
CA ILE A 232 1.69 24.76 8.48
C ILE A 232 1.54 24.84 6.95
N ASP A 233 2.26 25.76 6.33
CA ASP A 233 2.24 25.88 4.88
C ASP A 233 2.81 24.61 4.23
N MET A 234 2.21 24.18 3.12
CA MET A 234 2.71 23.05 2.35
C MET A 234 4.05 23.45 1.69
N PRO A 235 5.08 22.57 1.75
CA PRO A 235 6.33 22.79 1.03
C PRO A 235 6.08 23.06 -0.47
N LYS A 236 6.78 24.04 -1.03
CA LYS A 236 6.55 24.49 -2.43
C LYS A 236 6.77 23.39 -3.47
N ASP A 237 7.69 22.49 -3.21
CA ASP A 237 8.01 21.35 -4.07
C ASP A 237 6.94 20.25 -4.10
N LEU A 238 6.01 20.29 -3.14
CA LEU A 238 4.85 19.40 -3.09
C LEU A 238 3.60 19.98 -3.77
N ILE A 239 3.53 21.31 -3.91
CA ILE A 239 2.38 21.96 -4.56
C ILE A 239 2.27 21.48 -6.02
N GLY A 240 1.09 21.01 -6.41
CA GLY A 240 0.83 20.46 -7.75
C GLY A 240 1.27 19.00 -7.96
N LYS A 241 1.99 18.41 -6.99
CA LYS A 241 2.35 16.97 -6.98
C LYS A 241 1.67 16.21 -5.84
N TYR A 242 0.95 16.92 -4.99
CA TYR A 242 0.28 16.36 -3.83
C TYR A 242 -1.10 15.85 -4.21
N GLN A 243 -1.30 14.56 -4.03
CA GLN A 243 -2.61 13.94 -4.26
C GLN A 243 -3.57 14.38 -3.13
N ASN A 244 -4.60 15.16 -3.45
CA ASN A 244 -5.51 15.73 -2.46
C ASN A 244 -6.62 14.78 -2.01
N TYR A 245 -6.87 13.72 -2.78
CA TYR A 245 -7.97 12.78 -2.52
C TYR A 245 -7.60 11.37 -2.95
N THR A 246 -7.89 10.38 -2.11
CA THR A 246 -7.94 8.95 -2.46
C THR A 246 -9.11 8.28 -1.77
N ARG A 247 -9.77 7.37 -2.50
CA ARG A 247 -10.79 6.47 -1.98
C ARG A 247 -10.84 5.24 -2.85
N ALA A 248 -10.61 4.07 -2.27
CA ALA A 248 -10.76 2.80 -2.97
C ALA A 248 -12.22 2.59 -3.38
N ASP A 249 -12.44 2.22 -4.62
CA ASP A 249 -13.64 1.48 -4.97
C ASP A 249 -13.40 0.03 -4.56
N ILE A 250 -14.17 -0.44 -3.59
CA ILE A 250 -14.02 -1.78 -3.00
C ILE A 250 -15.16 -2.72 -3.36
N GLU A 251 -16.02 -2.37 -4.31
CA GLU A 251 -17.18 -3.17 -4.67
C GLU A 251 -16.77 -4.58 -5.10
N LYS A 252 -15.74 -4.68 -5.93
CA LYS A 252 -15.18 -5.95 -6.39
C LYS A 252 -14.60 -6.79 -5.24
N LEU A 253 -13.86 -6.15 -4.33
CA LEU A 253 -13.29 -6.81 -3.16
C LEU A 253 -14.37 -7.34 -2.21
N GLN A 254 -15.48 -6.62 -2.02
CA GLN A 254 -16.61 -7.03 -1.19
C GLN A 254 -17.28 -8.34 -1.67
N GLY A 255 -17.13 -8.68 -2.94
CA GLY A 255 -17.56 -9.97 -3.48
C GLY A 255 -16.67 -11.15 -3.09
N VAL A 256 -15.46 -10.88 -2.57
CA VAL A 256 -14.42 -11.90 -2.31
C VAL A 256 -14.22 -12.18 -0.83
N ASP A 257 -14.37 -11.18 0.02
CA ASP A 257 -14.13 -11.26 1.47
C ASP A 257 -15.20 -10.45 2.23
N ASP A 258 -15.60 -10.91 3.41
CA ASP A 258 -16.56 -10.27 4.33
C ASP A 258 -16.19 -8.82 4.73
N ASN A 259 -15.04 -8.40 4.43
CA ASN A 259 -14.43 -7.06 4.48
C ASN A 259 -14.94 -6.12 5.56
N THR A 260 -15.01 -6.58 6.78
CA THR A 260 -15.16 -5.67 7.91
C THR A 260 -13.82 -4.96 8.13
N MET A 261 -13.69 -3.76 7.57
CA MET A 261 -12.51 -2.93 7.81
C MET A 261 -12.53 -2.35 9.21
N THR A 262 -11.40 -2.40 9.88
CA THR A 262 -11.24 -1.78 11.20
C THR A 262 -11.44 -0.27 11.08
N PRO A 263 -12.37 0.35 11.84
CA PRO A 263 -12.55 1.80 11.81
C PRO A 263 -11.25 2.55 12.10
N LEU A 264 -11.01 3.67 11.41
CA LEU A 264 -9.77 4.43 11.52
C LEU A 264 -9.37 4.73 12.96
N LYS A 265 -10.32 5.15 13.79
CA LYS A 265 -10.08 5.47 15.20
C LYS A 265 -9.55 4.26 15.97
N ASP A 266 -10.20 3.11 15.79
CA ASP A 266 -9.87 1.88 16.52
C ASP A 266 -8.51 1.33 16.06
N ALA A 267 -8.23 1.38 14.76
CA ALA A 267 -6.96 0.99 14.18
C ALA A 267 -5.79 1.88 14.66
N VAL A 268 -6.00 3.20 14.75
CA VAL A 268 -5.01 4.14 15.27
C VAL A 268 -4.78 3.92 16.77
N GLU A 269 -5.85 3.68 17.53
CA GLU A 269 -5.76 3.38 18.96
C GLU A 269 -4.99 2.08 19.23
N ASP A 270 -5.33 1.01 18.51
CA ASP A 270 -4.62 -0.28 18.61
C ASP A 270 -3.13 -0.12 18.26
N TYR A 271 -2.84 0.61 17.18
CA TYR A 271 -1.45 0.83 16.76
C TYR A 271 -0.63 1.61 17.81
N ILE A 272 -1.19 2.71 18.35
CA ILE A 272 -0.49 3.55 19.32
C ILE A 272 -0.30 2.83 20.65
N LYS A 273 -1.37 2.23 21.19
CA LYS A 273 -1.34 1.64 22.52
C LYS A 273 -0.56 0.33 22.63
N ASN A 274 -0.52 -0.44 21.55
CA ASN A 274 0.05 -1.79 21.58
C ASN A 274 1.40 -1.91 20.86
N TYR A 275 1.83 -0.91 20.05
CA TYR A 275 3.00 -1.04 19.20
C TYR A 275 3.92 0.18 19.14
N LEU A 276 3.52 1.35 19.64
CA LEU A 276 4.36 2.56 19.71
C LEU A 276 4.68 2.95 21.14
#